data_f2d28b250c53a680160195563b11f6f7
#
_entry.id   f2d28b250c53a680160195563b11f6f7
#
_cell.length_a   1.000
_cell.length_b   1.000
_cell.length_c   1.000
_cell.angle_alpha   90.00
_cell.angle_beta   90.00
_cell.angle_gamma   90.00
#
_symmetry.space_group_name_H-M   'P 1'
#
loop_
_entity.id
_entity.type
_entity.pdbx_description
1 polymer ?
#
loop_
_entity_poly.entity_id
_entity_poly.type
_entity_poly.pdbx_seq_one_letter_code
_entity_poly.pdbx_strand_id
1 'polypeptide(L)'
;IFEEALRIGINAHLHNEKSVLIVEGGPGTGKSVLAINLLKQFLNRSLNSFYVTKNSAPREVFKAKLKIDKMSGLNNLFKGSGSFYDCEPNSFDVLIVDEAHRLNKKSGLFSNLGENQIKEIINSSKFSIFFIDENQRVTLKDNGSIDEIKKYARYYNAGIHKMELKSQFRCDGSDGYLAWLDNVLDIRETANFDLDSKYDF
;
A
#
# COMPACT_ATOMS: atom_id res chain seq x y z
N ILE A 1 12.08 6.43 -6.32
CA ILE A 1 11.04 5.44 -5.94
C ILE A 1 10.18 5.09 -7.15
N PHE A 2 9.57 6.08 -7.82
CA PHE A 2 8.64 5.84 -8.94
C PHE A 2 9.28 5.03 -10.08
N GLU A 3 10.37 5.51 -10.66
CA GLU A 3 11.08 4.84 -11.75
C GLU A 3 11.61 3.45 -11.34
N GLU A 4 12.08 3.34 -10.11
CA GLU A 4 12.59 2.07 -9.59
C GLU A 4 11.48 1.04 -9.38
N ALA A 5 10.31 1.46 -8.88
CA ALA A 5 9.16 0.58 -8.78
C ALA A 5 8.68 0.08 -10.15
N LEU A 6 8.70 0.96 -11.17
CA LEU A 6 8.39 0.57 -12.54
C LEU A 6 9.41 -0.44 -13.09
N ARG A 7 10.70 -0.20 -12.87
CA ARG A 7 11.78 -1.10 -13.30
C ARG A 7 11.62 -2.50 -12.70
N ILE A 8 11.38 -2.56 -11.38
CA ILE A 8 11.17 -3.84 -10.67
C ILE A 8 9.97 -4.58 -11.24
N GLY A 9 8.82 -3.89 -11.40
CA GLY A 9 7.60 -4.50 -11.89
C GLY A 9 7.71 -5.03 -13.33
N ILE A 10 8.36 -4.27 -14.21
CA ILE A 10 8.62 -4.71 -15.59
C ILE A 10 9.54 -5.93 -15.61
N ASN A 11 10.61 -5.93 -14.82
CA ASN A 11 11.52 -7.07 -14.73
C ASN A 11 10.83 -8.32 -14.17
N ALA A 12 10.02 -8.18 -13.11
CA ALA A 12 9.24 -9.28 -12.55
C ALA A 12 8.29 -9.91 -13.59
N HIS A 13 7.65 -9.07 -14.41
CA HIS A 13 6.79 -9.55 -15.50
C HIS A 13 7.59 -10.28 -16.59
N LEU A 14 8.69 -9.66 -17.09
CA LEU A 14 9.49 -10.19 -18.19
C LEU A 14 10.18 -11.52 -17.85
N HIS A 15 10.71 -11.63 -16.65
CA HIS A 15 11.43 -12.83 -16.20
C HIS A 15 10.56 -13.82 -15.46
N ASN A 16 9.26 -13.54 -15.30
CA ASN A 16 8.31 -14.33 -14.51
C ASN A 16 8.81 -14.60 -13.09
N GLU A 17 9.50 -13.63 -12.51
CA GLU A 17 10.03 -13.67 -11.15
C GLU A 17 9.08 -12.99 -10.17
N LYS A 18 9.02 -13.53 -8.95
CA LYS A 18 8.22 -12.93 -7.90
C LYS A 18 9.01 -11.84 -7.17
N SER A 19 8.43 -10.66 -7.03
CA SER A 19 9.06 -9.52 -6.35
C SER A 19 8.09 -8.80 -5.42
N VAL A 20 8.61 -8.29 -4.32
CA VAL A 20 7.87 -7.50 -3.33
C VAL A 20 8.60 -6.19 -3.09
N LEU A 21 7.89 -5.08 -3.21
CA LEU A 21 8.38 -3.75 -2.85
C LEU A 21 7.61 -3.23 -1.63
N ILE A 22 8.33 -2.88 -0.59
CA ILE A 22 7.80 -2.23 0.62
C ILE A 22 8.13 -0.74 0.52
N VAL A 23 7.10 0.10 0.51
CA VAL A 23 7.24 1.56 0.51
C VAL A 23 6.73 2.09 1.85
N GLU A 24 7.66 2.43 2.72
CA GLU A 24 7.38 2.99 4.03
C GLU A 24 7.23 4.51 3.93
N GLY A 25 6.29 5.10 4.66
CA GLY A 25 6.12 6.54 4.70
C GLY A 25 5.03 6.96 5.66
N GLY A 26 5.25 8.04 6.37
CA GLY A 26 4.32 8.63 7.32
C GLY A 26 3.04 9.17 6.69
N PRO A 27 2.15 9.74 7.50
CA PRO A 27 0.95 10.38 7.02
C PRO A 27 1.31 11.56 6.11
N GLY A 28 0.62 11.69 4.96
CA GLY A 28 0.83 12.83 4.05
C GLY A 28 2.06 12.78 3.15
N THR A 29 2.83 11.71 3.15
CA THR A 29 4.02 11.56 2.28
C THR A 29 3.69 11.22 0.81
N GLY A 30 2.40 11.20 0.45
CA GLY A 30 1.99 10.96 -0.95
C GLY A 30 1.87 9.49 -1.35
N LYS A 31 1.83 8.54 -0.41
CA LYS A 31 1.68 7.09 -0.67
C LYS A 31 0.59 6.78 -1.70
N SER A 32 -0.64 7.22 -1.45
CA SER A 32 -1.79 6.94 -2.33
C SER A 32 -1.66 7.62 -3.71
N VAL A 33 -1.04 8.81 -3.78
CA VAL A 33 -0.77 9.50 -5.05
C VAL A 33 0.23 8.71 -5.87
N LEU A 34 1.30 8.25 -5.24
CA LEU A 34 2.31 7.40 -5.89
C LEU A 34 1.70 6.07 -6.35
N ALA A 35 0.86 5.44 -5.52
CA ALA A 35 0.18 4.19 -5.82
C ALA A 35 -0.71 4.29 -7.08
N ILE A 36 -1.51 5.36 -7.19
CA ILE A 36 -2.39 5.59 -8.36
C ILE A 36 -1.59 5.88 -9.62
N ASN A 37 -0.51 6.68 -9.51
CA ASN A 37 0.34 6.95 -10.66
C ASN A 37 1.07 5.70 -11.16
N LEU A 38 1.54 4.83 -10.24
CA LEU A 38 2.12 3.53 -10.60
C LEU A 38 1.10 2.63 -11.29
N LEU A 39 -0.14 2.54 -10.75
CA LEU A 39 -1.22 1.79 -11.40
C LEU A 39 -1.42 2.23 -12.83
N LYS A 40 -1.56 3.55 -13.08
CA LYS A 40 -1.70 4.11 -14.42
C LYS A 40 -0.56 3.69 -15.35
N GLN A 41 0.67 3.74 -14.86
CA GLN A 41 1.84 3.39 -15.69
C GLN A 41 1.93 1.91 -16.01
N PHE A 42 1.56 1.03 -15.08
CA PHE A 42 1.52 -0.41 -15.36
C PHE A 42 0.40 -0.76 -16.35
N LEU A 43 -0.78 -0.15 -16.20
CA LEU A 43 -1.90 -0.33 -17.16
C LEU A 43 -1.54 0.17 -18.56
N ASN A 44 -0.85 1.32 -18.68
CA ASN A 44 -0.37 1.82 -19.96
C ASN A 44 0.63 0.88 -20.66
N ARG A 45 1.24 -0.01 -19.91
CA ARG A 45 2.14 -1.07 -20.41
C ARG A 45 1.44 -2.43 -20.58
N SER A 46 0.11 -2.43 -20.53
CA SER A 46 -0.72 -3.62 -20.65
C SER A 46 -0.48 -4.69 -19.58
N LEU A 47 0.08 -4.31 -18.42
CA LEU A 47 0.22 -5.20 -17.28
C LEU A 47 -1.11 -5.33 -16.53
N ASN A 48 -1.52 -6.57 -16.23
CA ASN A 48 -2.72 -6.89 -15.47
C ASN A 48 -2.55 -6.43 -14.00
N SER A 49 -2.94 -5.19 -13.72
CA SER A 49 -2.60 -4.47 -12.48
C SER A 49 -3.83 -3.98 -11.74
N PHE A 50 -3.81 -4.06 -10.40
CA PHE A 50 -4.92 -3.63 -9.55
C PHE A 50 -4.44 -2.84 -8.34
N TYR A 51 -5.29 -1.90 -7.94
CA TYR A 51 -5.17 -1.19 -6.67
C TYR A 51 -5.96 -1.92 -5.60
N VAL A 52 -5.30 -2.19 -4.48
CA VAL A 52 -5.84 -2.99 -3.39
C VAL A 52 -5.87 -2.16 -2.11
N THR A 53 -7.01 -2.11 -1.45
CA THR A 53 -7.13 -1.50 -0.12
C THR A 53 -8.22 -2.19 0.69
N LYS A 54 -8.04 -2.25 2.01
CA LYS A 54 -9.05 -2.78 2.93
C LYS A 54 -10.28 -1.90 2.96
N ASN A 55 -10.11 -0.58 2.96
CA ASN A 55 -11.21 0.38 3.11
C ASN A 55 -11.94 0.60 1.77
N SER A 56 -13.28 0.65 1.83
CA SER A 56 -14.10 0.96 0.66
C SER A 56 -14.10 2.45 0.30
N ALA A 57 -14.04 3.33 1.30
CA ALA A 57 -14.15 4.78 1.09
C ALA A 57 -13.11 5.36 0.11
N PRO A 58 -11.79 5.08 0.22
CA PRO A 58 -10.82 5.55 -0.77
C PRO A 58 -11.14 5.05 -2.19
N ARG A 59 -11.61 3.80 -2.32
CA ARG A 59 -11.98 3.23 -3.63
C ARG A 59 -13.10 4.03 -4.30
N GLU A 60 -14.14 4.36 -3.57
CA GLU A 60 -15.28 5.12 -4.11
C GLU A 60 -14.88 6.56 -4.47
N VAL A 61 -14.03 7.20 -3.65
CA VAL A 61 -13.51 8.55 -3.95
C VAL A 61 -12.66 8.55 -5.22
N PHE A 62 -11.78 7.57 -5.40
CA PHE A 62 -10.97 7.47 -6.62
C PHE A 62 -11.83 7.19 -7.85
N LYS A 63 -12.81 6.30 -7.75
CA LYS A 63 -13.77 6.05 -8.84
C LYS A 63 -14.50 7.33 -9.25
N ALA A 64 -15.01 8.10 -8.28
CA ALA A 64 -15.70 9.35 -8.53
C ALA A 64 -14.79 10.42 -9.16
N LYS A 65 -13.57 10.61 -8.62
CA LYS A 65 -12.60 11.61 -9.14
C LYS A 65 -12.09 11.29 -10.54
N LEU A 66 -11.90 10.01 -10.84
CA LEU A 66 -11.45 9.57 -12.16
C LEU A 66 -12.60 9.53 -13.18
N LYS A 67 -13.82 9.95 -12.80
CA LYS A 67 -15.03 9.91 -13.64
C LYS A 67 -15.24 8.53 -14.28
N ILE A 68 -14.99 7.48 -13.50
CA ILE A 68 -15.14 6.11 -13.95
C ILE A 68 -16.63 5.80 -13.98
N ASP A 69 -17.24 5.85 -15.15
CA ASP A 69 -18.63 5.43 -15.35
C ASP A 69 -18.78 3.94 -15.03
N LYS A 70 -19.97 3.57 -14.50
CA LYS A 70 -20.28 2.18 -14.13
C LYS A 70 -20.11 1.17 -15.28
N MET A 71 -20.11 1.64 -16.53
CA MET A 71 -19.93 0.83 -17.74
C MET A 71 -18.47 0.64 -18.16
N SER A 72 -17.52 1.39 -17.59
CA SER A 72 -16.09 1.22 -17.92
C SER A 72 -15.49 0.08 -17.10
N GLY A 73 -14.74 -0.83 -17.72
CA GLY A 73 -14.01 -1.91 -17.05
C GLY A 73 -13.05 -1.43 -15.94
N LEU A 74 -12.84 -0.12 -15.84
CA LEU A 74 -12.05 0.57 -14.82
C LEU A 74 -12.61 0.41 -13.39
N ASN A 75 -13.92 0.13 -13.24
CA ASN A 75 -14.51 -0.15 -11.92
C ASN A 75 -13.87 -1.35 -11.24
N ASN A 76 -13.37 -2.30 -12.01
CA ASN A 76 -12.76 -3.53 -11.52
C ASN A 76 -11.28 -3.35 -11.10
N LEU A 77 -10.66 -2.20 -11.38
CA LEU A 77 -9.25 -1.95 -11.03
C LEU A 77 -9.02 -1.79 -9.52
N PHE A 78 -10.08 -1.51 -8.76
CA PHE A 78 -10.03 -1.29 -7.32
C PHE A 78 -10.62 -2.50 -6.59
N LYS A 79 -9.75 -3.27 -5.93
CA LYS A 79 -10.14 -4.50 -5.21
C LYS A 79 -10.04 -4.34 -3.70
N GLY A 80 -10.87 -5.07 -2.97
CA GLY A 80 -10.72 -5.25 -1.53
C GLY A 80 -9.59 -6.21 -1.20
N SER A 81 -8.91 -6.02 -0.08
CA SER A 81 -7.81 -6.91 0.34
C SER A 81 -8.21 -8.37 0.55
N GLY A 82 -9.49 -8.63 0.80
CA GLY A 82 -10.03 -9.98 0.96
C GLY A 82 -10.40 -10.69 -0.33
N SER A 83 -10.07 -10.16 -1.50
CA SER A 83 -10.45 -10.73 -2.80
C SER A 83 -9.45 -11.74 -3.36
N PHE A 84 -8.43 -12.12 -2.59
CA PHE A 84 -7.29 -12.90 -3.12
C PHE A 84 -7.11 -14.27 -2.46
N TYR A 85 -8.01 -14.66 -1.55
CA TYR A 85 -7.89 -15.90 -0.76
C TYR A 85 -7.97 -17.18 -1.57
N ASP A 86 -8.62 -17.14 -2.73
CA ASP A 86 -8.84 -18.27 -3.64
C ASP A 86 -8.25 -18.05 -5.05
N CYS A 87 -7.39 -17.05 -5.21
CA CYS A 87 -6.75 -16.76 -6.48
C CYS A 87 -5.59 -17.72 -6.76
N GLU A 88 -5.49 -18.15 -8.02
CA GLU A 88 -4.34 -18.93 -8.50
C GLU A 88 -3.03 -18.12 -8.39
N PRO A 89 -1.89 -18.80 -8.20
CA PRO A 89 -0.58 -18.14 -8.15
C PRO A 89 -0.29 -17.32 -9.41
N ASN A 90 0.26 -16.13 -9.24
CA ASN A 90 0.67 -15.23 -10.32
C ASN A 90 -0.44 -14.84 -11.33
N SER A 91 -1.71 -14.87 -10.90
CA SER A 91 -2.87 -14.46 -11.72
C SER A 91 -2.81 -12.99 -12.13
N PHE A 92 -2.04 -12.18 -11.39
CA PHE A 92 -1.88 -10.76 -11.63
C PHE A 92 -0.42 -10.41 -11.87
N ASP A 93 -0.17 -9.43 -12.75
CA ASP A 93 1.20 -8.95 -12.93
C ASP A 93 1.60 -8.04 -11.77
N VAL A 94 0.73 -7.09 -11.37
CA VAL A 94 1.02 -6.15 -10.29
C VAL A 94 -0.17 -5.96 -9.36
N LEU A 95 0.05 -6.09 -8.06
CA LEU A 95 -0.89 -5.68 -7.02
C LEU A 95 -0.29 -4.53 -6.20
N ILE A 96 -0.98 -3.39 -6.18
CA ILE A 96 -0.57 -2.20 -5.46
C ILE A 96 -1.45 -2.04 -4.24
N VAL A 97 -0.89 -2.33 -3.08
CA VAL A 97 -1.60 -2.36 -1.79
C VAL A 97 -1.38 -1.05 -1.05
N ASP A 98 -2.44 -0.28 -0.92
CA ASP A 98 -2.43 0.94 -0.10
C ASP A 98 -2.94 0.65 1.32
N GLU A 99 -2.43 1.40 2.30
CA GLU A 99 -2.74 1.21 3.72
C GLU A 99 -2.45 -0.24 4.19
N ALA A 100 -1.30 -0.80 3.80
CA ALA A 100 -0.98 -2.22 4.04
C ALA A 100 -0.95 -2.59 5.52
N HIS A 101 -0.72 -1.63 6.44
CA HIS A 101 -0.82 -1.85 7.89
C HIS A 101 -2.22 -2.28 8.33
N ARG A 102 -3.27 -1.99 7.53
CA ARG A 102 -4.66 -2.33 7.80
C ARG A 102 -5.05 -3.75 7.35
N LEU A 103 -4.16 -4.49 6.68
CA LEU A 103 -4.45 -5.86 6.24
C LEU A 103 -4.76 -6.79 7.42
N ASN A 104 -5.70 -7.69 7.21
CA ASN A 104 -6.13 -8.67 8.22
C ASN A 104 -5.40 -10.01 8.05
N LYS A 105 -5.41 -10.79 9.13
CA LYS A 105 -4.95 -12.17 9.08
C LYS A 105 -5.87 -13.03 8.20
N LYS A 106 -7.19 -12.87 8.32
CA LYS A 106 -8.16 -13.62 7.52
C LYS A 106 -9.15 -12.71 6.83
N SER A 107 -9.70 -13.18 5.72
CA SER A 107 -10.73 -12.54 4.92
C SER A 107 -12.13 -13.00 5.29
N GLY A 108 -13.16 -12.39 4.69
CA GLY A 108 -14.56 -12.68 4.94
C GLY A 108 -15.16 -11.93 6.14
N LEU A 109 -16.50 -11.82 6.15
CA LEU A 109 -17.23 -11.07 7.17
C LEU A 109 -16.97 -11.60 8.59
N PHE A 110 -16.82 -12.91 8.73
CA PHE A 110 -16.56 -13.60 10.00
C PHE A 110 -15.08 -14.00 10.16
N SER A 111 -14.17 -13.46 9.37
CA SER A 111 -12.74 -13.83 9.36
C SER A 111 -12.52 -15.34 9.20
N ASN A 112 -13.29 -15.96 8.30
CA ASN A 112 -13.36 -17.40 8.07
C ASN A 112 -12.80 -17.84 6.71
N LEU A 113 -12.37 -16.88 5.86
CA LEU A 113 -11.82 -17.15 4.52
C LEU A 113 -10.33 -16.89 4.50
N GLY A 114 -9.61 -17.74 3.77
CA GLY A 114 -8.17 -17.61 3.60
C GLY A 114 -7.35 -17.87 4.86
N GLU A 115 -6.07 -17.58 4.76
CA GLU A 115 -5.10 -17.77 5.85
C GLU A 115 -4.48 -16.45 6.32
N ASN A 116 -4.01 -15.63 5.35
CA ASN A 116 -3.38 -14.35 5.62
C ASN A 116 -3.40 -13.48 4.34
N GLN A 117 -3.98 -12.29 4.43
CA GLN A 117 -4.15 -11.40 3.28
C GLN A 117 -2.81 -11.01 2.61
N ILE A 118 -1.73 -10.85 3.39
CA ILE A 118 -0.38 -10.58 2.83
C ILE A 118 0.10 -11.79 2.02
N LYS A 119 -0.02 -13.01 2.59
CA LYS A 119 0.34 -14.26 1.93
C LYS A 119 -0.42 -14.43 0.62
N GLU A 120 -1.73 -14.20 0.64
CA GLU A 120 -2.64 -14.35 -0.48
C GLU A 120 -2.31 -13.35 -1.61
N ILE A 121 -2.06 -12.08 -1.28
CA ILE A 121 -1.67 -11.05 -2.23
C ILE A 121 -0.32 -11.38 -2.88
N ILE A 122 0.68 -11.78 -2.09
CA ILE A 122 2.00 -12.15 -2.64
C ILE A 122 1.89 -13.41 -3.51
N ASN A 123 1.07 -14.40 -3.11
CA ASN A 123 0.85 -15.60 -3.91
C ASN A 123 0.26 -15.26 -5.27
N SER A 124 -0.78 -14.43 -5.30
CA SER A 124 -1.58 -14.16 -6.48
C SER A 124 -0.93 -13.21 -7.50
N SER A 125 0.19 -12.56 -7.17
CA SER A 125 0.86 -11.62 -8.09
C SER A 125 2.33 -11.94 -8.34
N LYS A 126 2.83 -11.48 -9.49
CA LYS A 126 4.27 -11.49 -9.81
C LYS A 126 4.99 -10.37 -9.05
N PHE A 127 4.37 -9.19 -8.98
CA PHE A 127 4.89 -8.05 -8.24
C PHE A 127 3.85 -7.48 -7.28
N SER A 128 4.18 -7.43 -6.00
CA SER A 128 3.35 -6.81 -4.96
C SER A 128 4.04 -5.57 -4.41
N ILE A 129 3.35 -4.44 -4.41
CA ILE A 129 3.82 -3.19 -3.79
C ILE A 129 2.99 -2.93 -2.55
N PHE A 130 3.62 -2.80 -1.39
CA PHE A 130 2.96 -2.51 -0.12
C PHE A 130 3.33 -1.12 0.36
N PHE A 131 2.38 -0.19 0.31
CA PHE A 131 2.48 1.11 0.97
C PHE A 131 2.06 0.98 2.43
N ILE A 132 2.97 1.25 3.34
CA ILE A 132 2.77 0.97 4.76
C ILE A 132 3.23 2.13 5.64
N ASP A 133 2.52 2.29 6.77
CA ASP A 133 2.91 3.10 7.91
C ASP A 133 2.56 2.33 9.18
N GLU A 134 3.54 1.72 9.82
CA GLU A 134 3.29 0.89 11.01
C GLU A 134 2.75 1.66 12.20
N ASN A 135 2.98 2.99 12.26
CA ASN A 135 2.47 3.86 13.33
C ASN A 135 0.97 4.16 13.18
N GLN A 136 0.36 3.85 12.02
CA GLN A 136 -1.08 4.07 11.76
C GLN A 136 -1.95 2.83 11.97
N ARG A 137 -1.50 1.87 12.73
CA ARG A 137 -2.36 0.73 13.13
C ARG A 137 -3.46 1.21 14.06
N VAL A 138 -4.71 0.86 13.78
CA VAL A 138 -5.88 1.33 14.52
C VAL A 138 -6.52 0.24 15.35
N THR A 139 -6.48 -1.02 14.89
CA THR A 139 -7.17 -2.12 15.54
C THR A 139 -6.25 -3.31 15.80
N LEU A 140 -6.58 -4.11 16.82
CA LEU A 140 -5.88 -5.37 17.12
C LEU A 140 -5.98 -6.42 15.99
N LYS A 141 -6.90 -6.23 15.05
CA LYS A 141 -7.05 -7.09 13.86
C LYS A 141 -6.11 -6.70 12.71
N ASP A 142 -5.52 -5.50 12.77
CA ASP A 142 -4.58 -5.01 11.76
C ASP A 142 -3.27 -5.79 11.89
N ASN A 143 -3.03 -6.70 10.96
CA ASN A 143 -1.88 -7.62 10.97
C ASN A 143 -0.77 -7.20 10.01
N GLY A 144 -1.00 -6.13 9.24
CA GLY A 144 -0.02 -5.64 8.28
C GLY A 144 1.23 -5.11 8.98
N SER A 145 2.39 -5.73 8.72
CA SER A 145 3.69 -5.29 9.19
C SER A 145 4.78 -5.57 8.16
N ILE A 146 5.86 -4.81 8.25
CA ILE A 146 7.04 -5.02 7.41
C ILE A 146 7.58 -6.43 7.61
N ASP A 147 7.59 -6.94 8.84
CA ASP A 147 8.09 -8.27 9.15
C ASP A 147 7.20 -9.39 8.58
N GLU A 148 5.88 -9.26 8.67
CA GLU A 148 4.96 -10.22 8.04
C GLU A 148 5.08 -10.19 6.51
N ILE A 149 5.23 -9.02 5.89
CA ILE A 149 5.47 -8.91 4.44
C ILE A 149 6.76 -9.61 4.06
N LYS A 150 7.87 -9.34 4.76
CA LYS A 150 9.17 -9.99 4.52
C LYS A 150 9.11 -11.51 4.73
N LYS A 151 8.40 -11.97 5.76
CA LYS A 151 8.20 -13.40 6.06
C LYS A 151 7.55 -14.12 4.88
N TYR A 152 6.44 -13.60 4.36
CA TYR A 152 5.75 -14.22 3.23
C TYR A 152 6.46 -14.00 1.89
N ALA A 153 7.18 -12.89 1.71
CA ALA A 153 8.04 -12.72 0.56
C ALA A 153 9.13 -13.81 0.51
N ARG A 154 9.80 -14.10 1.63
CA ARG A 154 10.77 -15.19 1.74
C ARG A 154 10.13 -16.56 1.52
N TYR A 155 8.93 -16.78 2.06
CA TYR A 155 8.19 -18.04 1.87
C TYR A 155 7.96 -18.36 0.39
N TYR A 156 7.72 -17.34 -0.44
CA TYR A 156 7.54 -17.48 -1.88
C TYR A 156 8.81 -17.25 -2.70
N ASN A 157 9.99 -17.16 -2.07
CA ASN A 157 11.27 -16.84 -2.72
C ASN A 157 11.22 -15.57 -3.56
N ALA A 158 10.44 -14.56 -3.14
CA ALA A 158 10.32 -13.29 -3.82
C ALA A 158 11.51 -12.38 -3.54
N GLY A 159 11.97 -11.66 -4.55
CA GLY A 159 12.91 -10.55 -4.36
C GLY A 159 12.32 -9.47 -3.47
N ILE A 160 13.05 -9.01 -2.45
CA ILE A 160 12.56 -8.02 -1.48
C ILE A 160 13.27 -6.69 -1.69
N HIS A 161 12.49 -5.65 -1.96
CA HIS A 161 12.94 -4.27 -2.08
C HIS A 161 12.28 -3.41 -1.01
N LYS A 162 13.03 -2.46 -0.44
CA LYS A 162 12.48 -1.50 0.54
C LYS A 162 12.85 -0.08 0.13
N MET A 163 11.89 0.82 0.21
CA MET A 163 12.04 2.25 -0.05
C MET A 163 11.28 3.06 1.00
N GLU A 164 11.68 4.31 1.19
CA GLU A 164 11.09 5.21 2.17
C GLU A 164 10.70 6.54 1.52
N LEU A 165 9.48 7.00 1.78
CA LEU A 165 8.97 8.32 1.43
C LEU A 165 9.20 9.26 2.62
N LYS A 166 10.17 10.17 2.47
CA LYS A 166 10.58 11.10 3.55
C LYS A 166 9.85 12.44 3.49
N SER A 167 9.46 12.88 2.28
CA SER A 167 8.85 14.21 2.11
C SER A 167 7.40 14.22 2.58
N GLN A 168 7.05 15.24 3.36
CA GLN A 168 5.70 15.48 3.86
C GLN A 168 5.03 16.57 3.01
N PHE A 169 3.79 16.32 2.58
CA PHE A 169 3.00 17.22 1.71
C PHE A 169 1.71 17.72 2.38
N ARG A 170 1.40 17.28 3.60
CA ARG A 170 0.30 17.82 4.40
C ARG A 170 0.79 18.99 5.26
N CYS A 171 -0.09 19.85 5.68
CA CYS A 171 0.23 21.01 6.52
C CYS A 171 1.38 21.84 5.93
N ASP A 172 1.31 22.13 4.63
CA ASP A 172 2.32 22.85 3.85
C ASP A 172 3.77 22.31 4.01
N GLY A 173 3.89 21.00 4.30
CA GLY A 173 5.18 20.36 4.48
C GLY A 173 5.79 20.58 5.86
N SER A 174 4.99 20.99 6.86
CA SER A 174 5.50 21.25 8.22
C SER A 174 5.92 19.95 8.92
N ASP A 175 7.21 19.64 8.85
CA ASP A 175 7.81 18.55 9.63
C ASP A 175 7.71 18.83 11.16
N GLY A 176 7.67 20.10 11.53
CA GLY A 176 7.54 20.54 12.93
C GLY A 176 6.19 20.13 13.55
N TYR A 177 5.10 20.27 12.81
CA TYR A 177 3.78 19.83 13.27
C TYR A 177 3.72 18.33 13.51
N LEU A 178 4.30 17.53 12.60
CA LEU A 178 4.36 16.08 12.79
C LEU A 178 5.26 15.69 13.97
N ALA A 179 6.41 16.34 14.10
CA ALA A 179 7.29 16.11 15.23
C ALA A 179 6.62 16.44 16.59
N TRP A 180 5.82 17.49 16.62
CA TRP A 180 5.00 17.83 17.79
C TRP A 180 3.92 16.75 18.04
N LEU A 181 3.21 16.29 17.02
CA LEU A 181 2.21 15.21 17.13
C LEU A 181 2.85 13.91 17.62
N ASP A 182 4.00 13.52 17.06
CA ASP A 182 4.74 12.32 17.48
C ASP A 182 5.06 12.38 18.99
N ASN A 183 5.44 13.56 19.48
CA ASN A 183 5.76 13.76 20.88
C ASN A 183 4.50 13.73 21.77
N VAL A 184 3.43 14.43 21.37
CA VAL A 184 2.17 14.50 22.14
C VAL A 184 1.47 13.14 22.21
N LEU A 185 1.56 12.33 21.14
CA LEU A 185 0.94 11.01 21.04
C LEU A 185 1.86 9.87 21.53
N ASP A 186 3.03 10.21 22.08
CA ASP A 186 4.02 9.24 22.58
C ASP A 186 4.46 8.19 21.53
N ILE A 187 4.52 8.63 20.27
CA ILE A 187 4.96 7.78 19.15
C ILE A 187 6.49 7.76 19.08
N ARG A 188 7.10 8.96 19.24
CA ARG A 188 8.54 9.15 19.16
C ARG A 188 8.93 10.43 19.89
N GLU A 189 9.97 10.41 20.71
CA GLU A 189 10.54 11.64 21.28
C GLU A 189 11.11 12.53 20.17
N THR A 190 10.71 13.79 20.20
CA THR A 190 11.18 14.84 19.29
C THR A 190 11.53 16.10 20.05
N ALA A 191 12.28 16.99 19.45
CA ALA A 191 12.63 18.28 20.07
C ALA A 191 11.44 19.27 20.11
N ASN A 192 10.31 18.95 19.51
CA ASN A 192 9.14 19.83 19.39
C ASN A 192 8.13 19.52 20.51
N PHE A 193 8.36 20.08 21.70
CA PHE A 193 7.47 19.92 22.86
C PHE A 193 6.26 20.85 22.80
N ASP A 194 6.40 22.03 22.22
CA ASP A 194 5.34 23.05 22.12
C ASP A 194 4.97 23.29 20.66
N LEU A 195 3.69 23.59 20.43
CA LEU A 195 3.21 24.04 19.13
C LEU A 195 3.63 25.49 18.94
N ASP A 196 4.64 25.75 18.13
CA ASP A 196 5.07 27.11 17.82
C ASP A 196 4.03 27.78 16.90
N SER A 197 3.65 29.03 17.24
CA SER A 197 2.72 29.86 16.43
C SER A 197 3.22 30.18 15.02
N LYS A 198 4.45 29.79 14.69
CA LYS A 198 5.00 29.86 13.32
C LYS A 198 4.55 28.73 12.39
N TYR A 199 3.93 27.69 12.93
CA TYR A 199 3.32 26.66 12.13
C TYR A 199 1.89 27.10 11.81
N ASP A 200 1.71 27.87 10.74
CA ASP A 200 0.41 28.17 10.19
C ASP A 200 -0.27 26.85 9.74
N PHE A 201 -1.49 26.64 10.20
CA PHE A 201 -2.35 25.51 9.92
C PHE A 201 -3.16 25.76 8.63
#